data_f04b38bfcb27ce598d5cb953e2293d88
#
_entry.id   f04b38bfcb27ce598d5cb953e2293d88
#
_cell.length_a   1.000
_cell.length_b   1.000
_cell.length_c   1.000
_cell.angle_alpha   90.00
_cell.angle_beta   90.00
_cell.angle_gamma   90.00
#
_symmetry.space_group_name_H-M   'P 1'
#
loop_
_entity.id
_entity.type
_entity.pdbx_description
1 polymer ?
#
loop_
_entity_poly.entity_id
_entity_poly.type
_entity_poly.pdbx_seq_one_letter_code
_entity_poly.pdbx_strand_id
1 'polypeptide(L)'
;MTVSIKQQFQSVCLLVLMALAAAAPAAAQSPEQVRSWAAACANCHGTNGRAETGNESLAGVQQEELVKKLMDFKSGRKPATVMHQLSKGYSDEQIVALAAYFSQQKK
;
A
#
# COMPACT_ATOMS: atom_id res chain seq x y z
N MET A 1 -46.56 24.78 17.96
CA MET A 1 -46.16 23.36 17.85
C MET A 1 -44.91 23.15 18.70
N THR A 2 -45.12 22.62 19.88
CA THR A 2 -43.99 22.38 20.84
C THR A 2 -43.46 20.96 20.61
N VAL A 3 -42.30 20.84 19.98
CA VAL A 3 -41.60 19.58 19.88
C VAL A 3 -41.15 19.15 21.26
N SER A 4 -41.60 17.98 21.73
CA SER A 4 -41.28 17.51 23.09
C SER A 4 -39.78 17.29 23.23
N ILE A 5 -39.22 17.71 24.33
CA ILE A 5 -37.79 17.57 24.68
C ILE A 5 -37.32 16.10 24.50
N LYS A 6 -38.18 15.11 24.77
CA LYS A 6 -37.92 13.70 24.52
C LYS A 6 -37.66 13.38 23.05
N GLN A 7 -38.40 14.01 22.11
CA GLN A 7 -38.18 13.81 20.67
C GLN A 7 -36.89 14.42 20.18
N GLN A 8 -36.47 15.56 20.73
CA GLN A 8 -35.17 16.16 20.40
C GLN A 8 -34.00 15.30 20.88
N PHE A 9 -34.08 14.76 22.09
CA PHE A 9 -33.03 13.86 22.60
C PHE A 9 -32.92 12.55 21.77
N GLN A 10 -34.04 11.97 21.36
CA GLN A 10 -34.04 10.78 20.50
C GLN A 10 -33.43 11.05 19.12
N SER A 11 -33.75 12.19 18.50
CA SER A 11 -33.21 12.56 17.20
C SER A 11 -31.69 12.85 17.25
N VAL A 12 -31.22 13.50 18.30
CA VAL A 12 -29.80 13.80 18.48
C VAL A 12 -28.99 12.51 18.75
N CYS A 13 -29.51 11.60 19.56
CA CYS A 13 -28.86 10.30 19.80
C CYS A 13 -28.79 9.44 18.51
N LEU A 14 -29.82 9.44 17.67
CA LEU A 14 -29.79 8.70 16.40
C LEU A 14 -28.77 9.29 15.41
N LEU A 15 -28.65 10.59 15.35
CA LEU A 15 -27.68 11.28 14.48
C LEU A 15 -26.23 11.06 14.93
N VAL A 16 -25.97 11.03 16.24
CA VAL A 16 -24.65 10.76 16.79
C VAL A 16 -24.24 9.30 16.58
N LEU A 17 -25.18 8.35 16.69
CA LEU A 17 -24.91 6.92 16.40
C LEU A 17 -24.64 6.66 14.92
N MET A 18 -25.28 7.40 14.01
CA MET A 18 -24.96 7.28 12.56
C MET A 18 -23.60 7.89 12.19
N ALA A 19 -23.13 8.91 12.89
CA ALA A 19 -21.83 9.52 12.62
C ALA A 19 -20.63 8.65 13.06
N LEU A 20 -20.80 7.75 14.03
CA LEU A 20 -19.74 6.81 14.45
C LEU A 20 -19.56 5.60 13.53
N ALA A 21 -20.50 5.32 12.66
CA ALA A 21 -20.44 4.16 11.74
C ALA A 21 -19.60 4.40 10.48
N ALA A 22 -19.08 5.60 10.23
CA ALA A 22 -18.41 5.97 8.98
C ALA A 22 -16.88 5.89 9.01
N ALA A 23 -16.26 5.53 10.12
CA ALA A 23 -14.82 5.29 10.20
C ALA A 23 -14.53 3.79 10.10
N ALA A 24 -14.74 3.21 8.90
CA ALA A 24 -14.14 1.91 8.62
C ALA A 24 -12.61 2.09 8.67
N PRO A 25 -11.87 1.34 9.50
CA PRO A 25 -10.42 1.39 9.45
C PRO A 25 -9.98 1.02 8.03
N ALA A 26 -9.08 1.80 7.45
CA ALA A 26 -8.42 1.41 6.21
C ALA A 26 -7.86 0.00 6.44
N ALA A 27 -8.42 -1.00 5.75
CA ALA A 27 -8.02 -2.38 5.94
C ALA A 27 -6.54 -2.49 5.62
N ALA A 28 -5.73 -2.86 6.61
CA ALA A 28 -4.32 -3.19 6.39
C ALA A 28 -4.26 -4.29 5.32
N GLN A 29 -3.36 -4.14 4.35
CA GLN A 29 -3.27 -5.07 3.24
C GLN A 29 -2.80 -6.43 3.75
N SER A 30 -3.52 -7.50 3.37
CA SER A 30 -3.17 -8.83 3.85
C SER A 30 -1.82 -9.29 3.30
N PRO A 31 -1.08 -10.12 4.03
CA PRO A 31 0.18 -10.69 3.53
C PRO A 31 0.03 -11.43 2.20
N GLU A 32 -1.10 -12.10 1.97
CA GLU A 32 -1.42 -12.79 0.70
C GLU A 32 -1.58 -11.80 -0.44
N GLN A 33 -2.23 -10.67 -0.18
CA GLN A 33 -2.40 -9.62 -1.18
C GLN A 33 -1.05 -9.00 -1.57
N VAL A 34 -0.20 -8.71 -0.60
CA VAL A 34 1.15 -8.16 -0.86
C VAL A 34 2.00 -9.17 -1.63
N ARG A 35 1.93 -10.46 -1.28
CA ARG A 35 2.62 -11.53 -2.01
C ARG A 35 2.14 -11.64 -3.46
N SER A 36 0.84 -11.48 -3.69
CA SER A 36 0.26 -11.47 -5.03
C SER A 36 0.82 -10.32 -5.88
N TRP A 37 0.95 -9.13 -5.34
CA TRP A 37 1.58 -7.99 -6.03
C TRP A 37 3.07 -8.23 -6.26
N ALA A 38 3.78 -8.73 -5.27
CA ALA A 38 5.21 -9.03 -5.37
C ALA A 38 5.53 -10.10 -6.43
N ALA A 39 4.59 -11.00 -6.71
CA ALA A 39 4.76 -12.02 -7.75
C ALA A 39 4.95 -11.41 -9.15
N ALA A 40 4.34 -10.28 -9.44
CA ALA A 40 4.53 -9.57 -10.71
C ALA A 40 5.97 -9.06 -10.89
N CYS A 41 6.66 -8.72 -9.79
CA CYS A 41 8.04 -8.25 -9.82
C CYS A 41 9.04 -9.39 -10.17
N ALA A 42 8.66 -10.64 -9.89
CA ALA A 42 9.50 -11.81 -10.11
C ALA A 42 9.89 -12.03 -11.58
N ASN A 43 9.08 -11.56 -12.52
CA ASN A 43 9.37 -11.68 -13.95
C ASN A 43 10.73 -11.06 -14.34
N CYS A 44 11.14 -10.02 -13.65
CA CYS A 44 12.39 -9.32 -13.91
C CYS A 44 13.38 -9.40 -12.73
N HIS A 45 12.87 -9.41 -11.50
CA HIS A 45 13.70 -9.36 -10.28
C HIS A 45 13.88 -10.71 -9.58
N GLY A 46 13.38 -11.79 -10.20
CA GLY A 46 13.51 -13.16 -9.68
C GLY A 46 12.54 -13.45 -8.53
N THR A 47 12.39 -14.72 -8.22
CA THR A 47 11.51 -15.20 -7.16
C THR A 47 11.92 -14.59 -5.82
N ASN A 48 10.95 -14.01 -5.13
CA ASN A 48 11.17 -13.27 -3.88
C ASN A 48 12.19 -12.13 -4.00
N GLY A 49 12.36 -11.58 -5.21
CA GLY A 49 13.29 -10.48 -5.47
C GLY A 49 14.76 -10.87 -5.59
N ARG A 50 15.07 -12.16 -5.76
CA ARG A 50 16.44 -12.63 -6.03
C ARG A 50 16.67 -12.66 -7.53
N ALA A 51 17.20 -11.58 -8.08
CA ALA A 51 17.52 -11.53 -9.49
C ALA A 51 18.74 -12.42 -9.81
N GLU A 52 18.66 -13.16 -10.91
CA GLU A 52 19.79 -14.00 -11.35
C GLU A 52 20.82 -13.17 -12.10
N THR A 53 20.45 -12.59 -13.22
CA THR A 53 21.36 -11.78 -14.05
C THR A 53 20.62 -10.60 -14.69
N GLY A 54 21.29 -9.48 -14.83
CA GLY A 54 20.83 -8.35 -15.63
C GLY A 54 19.90 -7.37 -14.91
N ASN A 55 19.25 -7.76 -13.81
CA ASN A 55 18.40 -6.89 -13.03
C ASN A 55 18.85 -6.80 -11.56
N GLU A 56 18.46 -5.74 -10.89
CA GLU A 56 18.77 -5.52 -9.48
C GLU A 56 17.95 -6.48 -8.59
N SER A 57 18.61 -7.12 -7.62
CA SER A 57 17.93 -7.89 -6.58
C SER A 57 17.24 -6.97 -5.59
N LEU A 58 16.01 -7.33 -5.21
CA LEU A 58 15.21 -6.60 -4.22
C LEU A 58 15.28 -7.26 -2.84
N ALA A 59 15.62 -8.57 -2.80
CA ALA A 59 15.68 -9.37 -1.58
C ALA A 59 16.67 -8.81 -0.56
N GLY A 60 16.20 -8.53 0.65
CA GLY A 60 17.04 -8.04 1.75
C GLY A 60 17.60 -6.63 1.58
N VAL A 61 17.09 -5.87 0.61
CA VAL A 61 17.38 -4.43 0.50
C VAL A 61 16.59 -3.69 1.57
N GLN A 62 17.15 -2.65 2.14
CA GLN A 62 16.49 -1.84 3.17
C GLN A 62 15.15 -1.30 2.69
N GLN A 63 14.13 -1.40 3.54
CA GLN A 63 12.76 -0.98 3.18
C GLN A 63 12.72 0.47 2.70
N GLU A 64 13.37 1.37 3.41
CA GLU A 64 13.38 2.81 3.10
C GLU A 64 14.04 3.09 1.74
N GLU A 65 15.06 2.32 1.39
CA GLU A 65 15.73 2.41 0.10
C GLU A 65 14.81 1.97 -1.03
N LEU A 66 14.08 0.85 -0.85
CA LEU A 66 13.11 0.37 -1.82
C LEU A 66 11.94 1.34 -1.99
N VAL A 67 11.40 1.87 -0.91
CA VAL A 67 10.34 2.90 -0.95
C VAL A 67 10.83 4.10 -1.74
N LYS A 68 12.00 4.62 -1.41
CA LYS A 68 12.57 5.78 -2.11
C LYS A 68 12.74 5.51 -3.61
N LYS A 69 13.31 4.37 -4.00
CA LYS A 69 13.52 3.99 -5.41
C LYS A 69 12.18 3.92 -6.16
N LEU A 70 11.17 3.24 -5.60
CA LEU A 70 9.87 3.10 -6.23
C LEU A 70 9.13 4.43 -6.36
N MET A 71 9.22 5.30 -5.34
CA MET A 71 8.66 6.66 -5.39
C MET A 71 9.38 7.54 -6.41
N ASP A 72 10.69 7.40 -6.53
CA ASP A 72 11.48 8.13 -7.53
C ASP A 72 11.12 7.69 -8.96
N PHE A 73 10.89 6.40 -9.19
CA PHE A 73 10.36 5.91 -10.47
C PHE A 73 8.95 6.41 -10.72
N LYS A 74 8.06 6.31 -9.73
CA LYS A 74 6.65 6.74 -9.83
C LYS A 74 6.52 8.22 -10.18
N SER A 75 7.35 9.06 -9.59
CA SER A 75 7.36 10.52 -9.81
C SER A 75 8.15 10.95 -11.06
N GLY A 76 8.89 10.04 -11.70
CA GLY A 76 9.74 10.35 -12.85
C GLY A 76 11.09 10.96 -12.49
N ARG A 77 11.44 11.07 -11.21
CA ARG A 77 12.75 11.60 -10.76
C ARG A 77 13.91 10.67 -11.12
N LYS A 78 13.67 9.36 -11.14
CA LYS A 78 14.67 8.37 -11.52
C LYS A 78 14.41 7.89 -12.95
N PRO A 79 15.38 7.99 -13.87
CA PRO A 79 15.24 7.45 -15.21
C PRO A 79 15.07 5.93 -15.18
N ALA A 80 14.17 5.42 -16.02
CA ALA A 80 13.94 4.00 -16.20
C ALA A 80 13.26 3.75 -17.55
N THR A 81 13.33 2.51 -18.04
CA THR A 81 12.58 2.08 -19.23
C THR A 81 11.18 1.61 -18.88
N VAL A 82 11.04 0.79 -17.83
CA VAL A 82 9.79 0.11 -17.45
C VAL A 82 9.34 0.49 -16.03
N MET A 83 10.28 0.61 -15.07
CA MET A 83 9.95 0.78 -13.66
C MET A 83 9.12 2.03 -13.37
N HIS A 84 9.28 3.12 -14.12
CA HIS A 84 8.45 4.31 -13.95
C HIS A 84 6.97 4.05 -14.32
N GLN A 85 6.68 3.18 -15.27
CA GLN A 85 5.32 2.77 -15.61
C GLN A 85 4.75 1.78 -14.58
N LEU A 86 5.54 0.78 -14.19
CA LEU A 86 5.13 -0.21 -13.20
C LEU A 86 4.82 0.44 -11.84
N SER A 87 5.68 1.35 -11.40
CA SER A 87 5.50 2.03 -10.10
C SER A 87 4.26 2.91 -10.04
N LYS A 88 3.83 3.48 -11.17
CA LYS A 88 2.58 4.26 -11.26
C LYS A 88 1.32 3.41 -11.03
N GLY A 89 1.39 2.12 -11.24
CA GLY A 89 0.28 1.17 -11.01
C GLY A 89 0.00 0.89 -9.54
N TYR A 90 0.84 1.34 -8.62
CA TYR A 90 0.71 1.10 -7.18
C TYR A 90 0.45 2.39 -6.41
N SER A 91 -0.40 2.31 -5.38
CA SER A 91 -0.53 3.41 -4.40
C SER A 91 0.73 3.52 -3.54
N ASP A 92 0.88 4.62 -2.82
CA ASP A 92 2.03 4.84 -1.94
C ASP A 92 2.06 3.80 -0.81
N GLU A 93 0.88 3.43 -0.28
CA GLU A 93 0.73 2.38 0.73
C GLU A 93 1.11 0.99 0.18
N GLN A 94 0.74 0.70 -1.07
CA GLN A 94 1.15 -0.54 -1.73
C GLN A 94 2.66 -0.60 -1.96
N ILE A 95 3.28 0.51 -2.31
CA ILE A 95 4.74 0.62 -2.44
C ILE A 95 5.43 0.35 -1.11
N VAL A 96 4.93 0.92 -0.01
CA VAL A 96 5.47 0.66 1.33
C VAL A 96 5.35 -0.82 1.70
N ALA A 97 4.19 -1.44 1.42
CA ALA A 97 3.96 -2.86 1.70
C ALA A 97 4.86 -3.79 0.85
N LEU A 98 5.04 -3.49 -0.44
CA LEU A 98 5.96 -4.23 -1.31
C LEU A 98 7.42 -4.10 -0.85
N ALA A 99 7.83 -2.90 -0.48
CA ALA A 99 9.18 -2.65 0.05
C ALA A 99 9.42 -3.44 1.36
N ALA A 100 8.46 -3.46 2.27
CA ALA A 100 8.53 -4.27 3.48
C ALA A 100 8.64 -5.77 3.16
N TYR A 101 7.86 -6.26 2.19
CA TYR A 101 7.92 -7.66 1.76
C TYR A 101 9.31 -8.05 1.26
N PHE A 102 9.89 -7.28 0.34
CA PHE A 102 11.19 -7.61 -0.23
C PHE A 102 12.34 -7.43 0.76
N SER A 103 12.27 -6.45 1.65
CA SER A 103 13.30 -6.23 2.69
C SER A 103 13.46 -7.43 3.64
N GLN A 104 12.41 -8.20 3.82
CA GLN A 104 12.39 -9.39 4.70
C GLN A 104 12.83 -10.67 3.98
N GLN A 105 13.01 -10.63 2.66
CA GLN A 105 13.47 -11.80 1.92
C GLN A 105 14.97 -12.03 2.16
N LYS A 106 15.35 -13.31 2.24
CA LYS A 106 16.78 -13.68 2.32
C LYS A 106 17.47 -13.35 0.99
N LYS A 107 18.65 -12.77 1.08
CA LYS A 107 19.54 -12.55 -0.07
C LYS A 107 19.99 -13.87 -0.69
#